data_38199409c8d90e30131909c3df703df1
#
_entry.id   38199409c8d90e30131909c3df703df1
#
_cell.length_a   1.000
_cell.length_b   1.000
_cell.length_c   1.000
_cell.angle_alpha   90.00
_cell.angle_beta   90.00
_cell.angle_gamma   90.00
#
_symmetry.space_group_name_H-M   'P 1'
#
loop_
_entity.id
_entity.type
_entity.pdbx_description
1 polymer ?
#
loop_
_entity_poly.entity_id
_entity_poly.type
_entity_poly.pdbx_seq_one_letter_code
_entity_poly.pdbx_strand_id
1 'polypeptide(L)'
;MDCLTLKKSNCKNCYKCIRHCPVKSIRFSGNQAYIIGNECILCGQCFVVCPQDAKQIVDETEKVKVLLQSSDPVIVSLAPSFIANYEGVGINAMREALKKLGFFDAEETAVGATIVKTEYEHMVDSNTRDIIISSCCHSINLLIQKYFPAELPFLANVLSPMQAHCKDIKRRYPNAKTVFIGPCVAKKDEAQYYEGIVDAVLTFDELTSWFKSAGIELVRETDSDEHSRARFFPTTGGILKTMAQDNPKYTYMAIDGVENCMAALKDIENGKIHNCFIEMSACSGSCIGGPVMEKFHRAPVKDYMAVAQFAGDKDFEVEQPDSYELQKNFTVIERRLQPPSEAEITEILHRMGKTKPSDELNCGSCGYNTCREKAIAIYHGKAEISMCLPYLKDKAESFSDNIVRNTPNGLILLNEKLEVQQINKAALKIMNLRSPSDILGDGVVRVLDPKDFLNVLQTGRNMHDKRMYLAEYDKYVEETIIYDKEYRLLICIMRDVTQEETVREQKENISRQTVEIADKVVDKQMRIVQEIASLLGETAAETKIALSKLKES
;
A
#
# COMPACT_ATOMS: atom_id res chain seq x y z
N MET A 1 -0.78 7.97 20.74
CA MET A 1 0.06 7.35 19.67
C MET A 1 -0.22 7.95 18.29
N ASP A 2 -0.02 9.24 18.12
CA ASP A 2 -0.29 9.91 16.85
C ASP A 2 1.00 10.38 16.14
N CYS A 3 2.15 9.75 16.48
CA CYS A 3 3.45 10.14 15.94
C CYS A 3 3.63 9.83 14.45
N LEU A 4 2.84 8.89 13.91
CA LEU A 4 2.84 8.49 12.50
C LEU A 4 1.43 8.60 11.91
N THR A 5 1.29 9.40 10.87
CA THR A 5 0.02 9.67 10.19
C THR A 5 -0.01 9.13 8.76
N LEU A 6 -1.21 9.10 8.17
CA LEU A 6 -1.43 8.72 6.78
C LEU A 6 -1.92 9.93 5.98
N LYS A 7 -1.13 10.36 4.98
CA LYS A 7 -1.59 11.26 3.93
C LYS A 7 -2.37 10.47 2.88
N LYS A 8 -3.69 10.48 3.00
CA LYS A 8 -4.62 9.64 2.21
C LYS A 8 -4.44 9.78 0.71
N SER A 9 -4.29 11.01 0.21
CA SER A 9 -4.11 11.32 -1.22
C SER A 9 -2.91 10.63 -1.87
N ASN A 10 -1.89 10.28 -1.09
CA ASN A 10 -0.65 9.70 -1.59
C ASN A 10 -0.67 8.17 -1.61
N CYS A 11 -1.56 7.51 -0.85
CA CYS A 11 -1.60 6.05 -0.80
C CYS A 11 -2.08 5.44 -2.12
N LYS A 12 -1.30 4.53 -2.72
CA LYS A 12 -1.58 3.84 -4.00
C LYS A 12 -1.77 2.33 -3.83
N ASN A 13 -2.11 1.86 -2.64
CA ASN A 13 -2.47 0.45 -2.36
C ASN A 13 -1.41 -0.59 -2.75
N CYS A 14 -0.12 -0.24 -2.68
CA CYS A 14 0.96 -1.14 -3.08
C CYS A 14 1.33 -2.19 -2.02
N TYR A 15 0.72 -2.14 -0.84
CA TYR A 15 0.92 -3.03 0.32
C TYR A 15 2.37 -3.13 0.84
N LYS A 16 3.30 -2.29 0.36
CA LYS A 16 4.71 -2.33 0.74
C LYS A 16 4.89 -2.12 2.25
N CYS A 17 4.15 -1.18 2.84
CA CYS A 17 4.17 -0.93 4.29
C CYS A 17 3.68 -2.14 5.11
N ILE A 18 2.65 -2.87 4.63
CA ILE A 18 2.14 -4.09 5.30
C ILE A 18 3.20 -5.19 5.23
N ARG A 19 3.83 -5.36 4.06
CA ARG A 19 4.88 -6.38 3.86
C ARG A 19 6.05 -6.20 4.81
N HIS A 20 6.51 -4.96 5.00
CA HIS A 20 7.68 -4.64 5.84
C HIS A 20 7.31 -4.32 7.29
N CYS A 21 6.03 -4.42 7.67
CA CYS A 21 5.67 -4.27 9.08
C CYS A 21 5.96 -5.58 9.82
N PRO A 22 6.94 -5.61 10.74
CA PRO A 22 7.33 -6.87 11.40
C PRO A 22 6.21 -7.42 12.29
N VAL A 23 5.40 -6.54 12.88
CA VAL A 23 4.29 -6.91 13.77
C VAL A 23 2.92 -6.85 13.10
N LYS A 24 2.85 -6.62 11.78
CA LYS A 24 1.61 -6.56 10.99
C LYS A 24 0.53 -5.64 11.60
N SER A 25 0.94 -4.50 12.14
CA SER A 25 0.07 -3.49 12.76
C SER A 25 -0.51 -2.47 11.76
N ILE A 26 -0.72 -2.87 10.51
CA ILE A 26 -1.30 -2.02 9.47
C ILE A 26 -2.54 -2.69 8.93
N ARG A 27 -3.68 -1.98 9.03
CA ARG A 27 -4.97 -2.38 8.48
C ARG A 27 -5.14 -1.78 7.08
N PHE A 28 -5.62 -2.60 6.16
CA PHE A 28 -6.10 -2.16 4.85
C PHE A 28 -7.63 -2.12 4.84
N SER A 29 -8.19 -0.97 4.54
CA SER A 29 -9.63 -0.78 4.44
C SER A 29 -9.92 0.45 3.58
N GLY A 30 -10.98 0.39 2.77
CA GLY A 30 -11.38 1.50 1.90
C GLY A 30 -10.26 1.97 0.97
N ASN A 31 -9.53 1.03 0.38
CA ASN A 31 -8.40 1.29 -0.50
C ASN A 31 -7.25 2.08 0.12
N GLN A 32 -7.03 1.97 1.43
CA GLN A 32 -5.96 2.68 2.12
C GLN A 32 -5.36 1.83 3.25
N ALA A 33 -4.08 2.08 3.57
CA ALA A 33 -3.35 1.37 4.61
C ALA A 33 -3.20 2.25 5.86
N TYR A 34 -3.90 1.93 6.94
CA TYR A 34 -3.92 2.64 8.22
C TYR A 34 -3.03 1.96 9.26
N ILE A 35 -2.34 2.75 10.09
CA ILE A 35 -1.58 2.23 11.23
C ILE A 35 -2.56 1.95 12.38
N ILE A 36 -2.43 0.78 13.01
CA ILE A 36 -3.20 0.38 14.19
C ILE A 36 -2.36 0.77 15.42
N GLY A 37 -2.70 1.90 16.07
CA GLY A 37 -1.87 2.50 17.13
C GLY A 37 -1.59 1.59 18.31
N ASN A 38 -2.60 0.87 18.83
CA ASN A 38 -2.44 -0.04 19.96
C ASN A 38 -1.58 -1.29 19.64
N GLU A 39 -1.33 -1.59 18.37
CA GLU A 39 -0.45 -2.68 17.93
C GLU A 39 0.90 -2.20 17.44
N CYS A 40 1.00 -0.94 17.00
CA CYS A 40 2.22 -0.38 16.43
C CYS A 40 3.33 -0.27 17.49
N ILE A 41 4.56 -0.64 17.11
CA ILE A 41 5.77 -0.49 17.93
C ILE A 41 6.61 0.74 17.55
N LEU A 42 6.12 1.57 16.65
CA LEU A 42 6.75 2.82 16.20
C LEU A 42 8.17 2.66 15.62
N CYS A 43 8.50 1.50 15.05
CA CYS A 43 9.81 1.25 14.42
C CYS A 43 10.06 2.11 13.16
N GLY A 44 9.04 2.77 12.60
CA GLY A 44 9.18 3.65 11.44
C GLY A 44 9.34 2.97 10.08
N GLN A 45 9.43 1.63 9.99
CA GLN A 45 9.67 0.93 8.72
C GLN A 45 8.62 1.25 7.64
N CYS A 46 7.35 1.42 8.02
CA CYS A 46 6.30 1.81 7.07
C CYS A 46 6.51 3.21 6.47
N PHE A 47 7.16 4.13 7.19
CA PHE A 47 7.58 5.44 6.71
C PHE A 47 8.75 5.32 5.74
N VAL A 48 9.78 4.57 6.11
CA VAL A 48 10.98 4.35 5.29
C VAL A 48 10.66 3.74 3.93
N VAL A 49 9.88 2.65 3.92
CA VAL A 49 9.65 1.86 2.70
C VAL A 49 8.56 2.44 1.78
N CYS A 50 7.84 3.49 2.21
CA CYS A 50 6.74 4.03 1.41
C CYS A 50 7.25 4.82 0.20
N PRO A 51 7.08 4.32 -1.05
CA PRO A 51 7.58 5.02 -2.24
C PRO A 51 6.69 6.21 -2.63
N GLN A 52 5.54 6.37 -1.97
CA GLN A 52 4.55 7.41 -2.24
C GLN A 52 4.52 8.49 -1.17
N ASP A 53 5.42 8.44 -0.18
CA ASP A 53 5.45 9.33 0.98
C ASP A 53 4.08 9.50 1.66
N ALA A 54 3.29 8.41 1.66
CA ALA A 54 1.97 8.40 2.27
C ALA A 54 2.01 8.26 3.80
N LYS A 55 3.13 7.82 4.38
CA LYS A 55 3.35 7.78 5.82
C LYS A 55 4.17 8.99 6.21
N GLN A 56 3.71 9.75 7.18
CA GLN A 56 4.35 10.97 7.64
C GLN A 56 4.56 10.95 9.14
N ILE A 57 5.66 11.53 9.59
CA ILE A 57 5.93 11.80 11.02
C ILE A 57 5.18 13.09 11.36
N VAL A 58 4.57 13.15 12.52
CA VAL A 58 3.94 14.39 13.01
C VAL A 58 5.02 15.41 13.33
N ASP A 59 4.91 16.58 12.74
CA ASP A 59 5.84 17.68 12.94
C ASP A 59 5.53 18.41 14.26
N GLU A 60 6.54 18.51 15.14
CA GLU A 60 6.45 19.25 16.40
C GLU A 60 7.18 20.61 16.37
N THR A 61 7.60 21.08 15.20
CA THR A 61 8.34 22.36 15.08
C THR A 61 7.54 23.51 15.64
N GLU A 62 6.24 23.62 15.35
CA GLU A 62 5.40 24.68 15.88
C GLU A 62 5.24 24.60 17.41
N LYS A 63 5.16 23.39 17.97
CA LYS A 63 5.16 23.19 19.43
C LYS A 63 6.44 23.73 20.07
N VAL A 64 7.58 23.48 19.45
CA VAL A 64 8.89 23.98 19.94
C VAL A 64 8.97 25.50 19.81
N LYS A 65 8.49 26.09 18.70
CA LYS A 65 8.44 27.56 18.56
C LYS A 65 7.61 28.23 19.66
N VAL A 66 6.51 27.61 20.06
CA VAL A 66 5.71 28.11 21.20
C VAL A 66 6.50 28.04 22.52
N LEU A 67 7.27 26.95 22.75
CA LEU A 67 8.14 26.85 23.92
C LEU A 67 9.19 27.96 23.94
N LEU A 68 9.79 28.27 22.80
CA LEU A 68 10.80 29.33 22.67
C LEU A 68 10.26 30.76 22.92
N GLN A 69 8.94 30.94 22.84
CA GLN A 69 8.30 32.25 23.16
C GLN A 69 8.09 32.43 24.66
N SER A 70 8.27 31.36 25.49
CA SER A 70 8.15 31.47 26.94
C SER A 70 9.39 32.15 27.55
N SER A 71 9.27 32.58 28.81
CA SER A 71 10.38 33.12 29.59
C SER A 71 11.35 32.03 30.11
N ASP A 72 10.95 30.76 30.03
CA ASP A 72 11.74 29.65 30.52
C ASP A 72 12.87 29.31 29.52
N PRO A 73 14.07 28.95 30.00
CA PRO A 73 15.15 28.53 29.10
C PRO A 73 14.79 27.21 28.42
N VAL A 74 14.91 27.16 27.09
CA VAL A 74 14.70 25.93 26.30
C VAL A 74 16.05 25.35 25.95
N ILE A 75 16.35 24.15 26.46
CA ILE A 75 17.63 23.46 26.29
C ILE A 75 17.43 22.22 25.44
N VAL A 76 18.32 22.06 24.46
CA VAL A 76 18.31 20.90 23.54
C VAL A 76 19.12 19.76 24.10
N SER A 77 18.55 18.54 24.10
CA SER A 77 19.26 17.28 24.20
C SER A 77 19.48 16.70 22.81
N LEU A 78 20.69 16.81 22.27
CA LEU A 78 21.01 16.42 20.90
C LEU A 78 21.56 14.98 20.86
N ALA A 79 20.91 14.09 20.10
CA ALA A 79 21.34 12.72 19.93
C ALA A 79 22.73 12.63 19.25
N PRO A 80 23.66 11.79 19.73
CA PRO A 80 25.04 11.74 19.20
C PRO A 80 25.11 11.28 17.74
N SER A 81 24.06 10.69 17.20
CA SER A 81 23.93 10.40 15.76
C SER A 81 23.87 11.66 14.87
N PHE A 82 23.78 12.87 15.45
CA PHE A 82 23.80 14.11 14.69
C PHE A 82 25.07 14.26 13.85
N ILE A 83 26.22 13.78 14.35
CA ILE A 83 27.51 13.84 13.65
C ILE A 83 27.49 13.10 12.31
N ALA A 84 26.71 12.02 12.23
CA ALA A 84 26.50 11.28 10.99
C ALA A 84 25.53 11.99 10.03
N ASN A 85 24.51 12.67 10.57
CA ASN A 85 23.51 13.37 9.74
C ASN A 85 24.02 14.73 9.21
N TYR A 86 24.85 15.43 10.00
CA TYR A 86 25.39 16.75 9.68
C TYR A 86 26.92 16.67 9.55
N GLU A 87 27.38 16.13 8.44
CA GLU A 87 28.80 15.84 8.18
C GLU A 87 29.71 17.05 8.44
N GLY A 88 30.72 16.85 9.30
CA GLY A 88 31.72 17.86 9.63
C GLY A 88 31.22 18.97 10.55
N VAL A 89 30.03 18.85 11.12
CA VAL A 89 29.45 19.81 12.07
C VAL A 89 29.61 19.26 13.47
N GLY A 90 30.50 19.85 14.29
CA GLY A 90 30.68 19.47 15.68
C GLY A 90 29.60 20.03 16.61
N ILE A 91 29.66 19.64 17.90
CA ILE A 91 28.64 20.06 18.87
C ILE A 91 28.63 21.58 19.10
N ASN A 92 29.79 22.23 19.09
CA ASN A 92 29.87 23.69 19.28
C ASN A 92 29.23 24.44 18.11
N ALA A 93 29.53 24.04 16.87
CA ALA A 93 28.91 24.62 15.68
C ALA A 93 27.38 24.40 15.66
N MET A 94 26.91 23.21 16.08
CA MET A 94 25.48 22.91 16.19
C MET A 94 24.82 23.73 17.29
N ARG A 95 25.47 23.90 18.44
CA ARG A 95 25.00 24.75 19.57
C ARG A 95 24.77 26.17 19.11
N GLU A 96 25.75 26.76 18.39
CA GLU A 96 25.61 28.12 17.86
C GLU A 96 24.49 28.25 16.82
N ALA A 97 24.29 27.24 15.98
CA ALA A 97 23.17 27.24 15.05
C ALA A 97 21.81 27.16 15.76
N LEU A 98 21.71 26.33 16.79
CA LEU A 98 20.49 26.19 17.61
C LEU A 98 20.18 27.48 18.41
N LYS A 99 21.21 28.15 18.95
CA LYS A 99 21.04 29.49 19.58
C LYS A 99 20.47 30.53 18.62
N LYS A 100 20.86 30.51 17.34
CA LYS A 100 20.25 31.37 16.30
C LYS A 100 18.76 31.08 16.07
N LEU A 101 18.27 29.87 16.35
CA LEU A 101 16.85 29.54 16.34
C LEU A 101 16.10 30.00 17.61
N GLY A 102 16.82 30.45 18.64
CA GLY A 102 16.27 30.95 19.91
C GLY A 102 16.41 29.97 21.09
N PHE A 103 17.06 28.83 20.94
CA PHE A 103 17.36 27.95 22.05
C PHE A 103 18.36 28.60 23.03
N PHE A 104 18.18 28.33 24.30
CA PHE A 104 19.09 28.84 25.33
C PHE A 104 20.46 28.16 25.26
N ASP A 105 20.46 26.83 25.15
CA ASP A 105 21.69 26.03 24.94
C ASP A 105 21.36 24.67 24.32
N ALA A 106 22.40 23.95 23.93
CA ALA A 106 22.32 22.56 23.43
C ALA A 106 23.43 21.71 24.03
N GLU A 107 23.04 20.54 24.54
CA GLU A 107 23.93 19.58 25.15
C GLU A 107 23.76 18.21 24.48
N GLU A 108 24.78 17.32 24.65
CA GLU A 108 24.72 16.00 24.03
C GLU A 108 23.91 15.00 24.88
N THR A 109 23.00 14.27 24.28
CA THR A 109 22.31 13.15 24.93
C THR A 109 23.29 12.06 25.42
N ALA A 110 24.55 12.07 24.95
CA ALA A 110 25.61 11.19 25.39
C ALA A 110 25.92 11.34 26.90
N VAL A 111 25.64 12.51 27.48
CA VAL A 111 25.68 12.71 28.96
C VAL A 111 24.70 11.77 29.65
N GLY A 112 23.45 11.75 29.19
CA GLY A 112 22.42 10.80 29.68
C GLY A 112 22.75 9.34 29.39
N ALA A 113 23.46 9.07 28.29
CA ALA A 113 23.94 7.73 27.98
C ALA A 113 24.98 7.24 28.98
N THR A 114 25.89 8.13 29.46
CA THR A 114 26.82 7.82 30.54
C THR A 114 26.09 7.47 31.84
N ILE A 115 25.07 8.23 32.22
CA ILE A 115 24.20 7.97 33.38
C ILE A 115 23.53 6.59 33.27
N VAL A 116 22.94 6.28 32.15
CA VAL A 116 22.22 5.02 31.92
C VAL A 116 23.16 3.83 31.87
N LYS A 117 24.35 3.99 31.27
CA LYS A 117 25.39 2.97 31.21
C LYS A 117 25.81 2.55 32.64
N THR A 118 26.07 3.50 33.50
CA THR A 118 26.45 3.24 34.90
C THR A 118 25.38 2.44 35.64
N GLU A 119 24.09 2.73 35.39
CA GLU A 119 22.99 1.96 35.99
C GLU A 119 22.91 0.52 35.44
N TYR A 120 23.23 0.31 34.17
CA TYR A 120 23.32 -1.06 33.63
C TYR A 120 24.49 -1.84 34.23
N GLU A 121 25.63 -1.21 34.46
CA GLU A 121 26.78 -1.80 35.18
C GLU A 121 26.39 -2.20 36.61
N HIS A 122 25.68 -1.33 37.35
CA HIS A 122 25.16 -1.67 38.69
C HIS A 122 24.20 -2.87 38.65
N MET A 123 23.35 -2.98 37.61
CA MET A 123 22.46 -4.15 37.45
C MET A 123 23.23 -5.43 37.20
N VAL A 124 24.26 -5.38 36.35
CA VAL A 124 25.13 -6.52 36.05
C VAL A 124 25.91 -6.94 37.33
N ASP A 125 26.46 -5.99 38.06
CA ASP A 125 27.27 -6.24 39.28
C ASP A 125 26.41 -6.79 40.42
N SER A 126 25.13 -6.43 40.48
CA SER A 126 24.19 -6.97 41.47
C SER A 126 24.00 -8.49 41.36
N ASN A 127 24.27 -9.08 40.20
CA ASN A 127 24.11 -10.51 39.92
C ASN A 127 22.70 -11.10 40.22
N THR A 128 21.69 -10.25 40.31
CA THR A 128 20.32 -10.63 40.73
C THR A 128 19.45 -11.16 39.58
N ARG A 129 19.78 -10.82 38.36
CA ARG A 129 19.02 -11.21 37.16
C ARG A 129 19.79 -12.26 36.35
N ASP A 130 19.07 -13.15 35.70
CA ASP A 130 19.63 -14.10 34.74
C ASP A 130 19.87 -13.43 33.37
N ILE A 131 18.87 -12.68 32.90
CA ILE A 131 18.92 -11.95 31.64
C ILE A 131 18.65 -10.47 31.92
N ILE A 132 19.40 -9.59 31.25
CA ILE A 132 19.17 -8.14 31.26
C ILE A 132 19.05 -7.67 29.80
N ILE A 133 17.90 -7.10 29.42
CA ILE A 133 17.69 -6.49 28.11
C ILE A 133 17.73 -4.97 28.26
N SER A 134 18.53 -4.27 27.46
CA SER A 134 18.62 -2.82 27.51
C SER A 134 17.31 -2.13 27.18
N SER A 135 16.92 -1.07 27.88
CA SER A 135 15.65 -0.33 27.72
C SER A 135 15.79 0.99 26.96
N CYS A 136 16.92 1.26 26.31
CA CYS A 136 17.17 2.50 25.59
C CYS A 136 16.26 2.70 24.36
N CYS A 137 15.89 1.61 23.68
CA CYS A 137 15.07 1.64 22.48
C CYS A 137 13.59 1.51 22.81
N HIS A 138 12.83 2.62 22.71
CA HIS A 138 11.39 2.62 23.01
C HIS A 138 10.58 1.67 22.11
N SER A 139 10.98 1.47 20.84
CA SER A 139 10.32 0.50 19.95
C SER A 139 10.49 -0.95 20.43
N ILE A 140 11.63 -1.30 21.02
CA ILE A 140 11.84 -2.62 21.62
C ILE A 140 11.04 -2.74 22.92
N ASN A 141 10.99 -1.69 23.73
CA ASN A 141 10.16 -1.68 24.93
C ASN A 141 8.69 -1.95 24.57
N LEU A 142 8.17 -1.26 23.55
CA LEU A 142 6.80 -1.50 23.03
C LEU A 142 6.63 -2.90 22.43
N LEU A 143 7.65 -3.45 21.79
CA LEU A 143 7.63 -4.82 21.28
C LEU A 143 7.46 -5.82 22.42
N ILE A 144 8.25 -5.69 23.48
CA ILE A 144 8.18 -6.57 24.64
C ILE A 144 6.83 -6.40 25.36
N GLN A 145 6.43 -5.17 25.69
CA GLN A 145 5.18 -4.89 26.38
C GLN A 145 3.93 -5.42 25.64
N LYS A 146 3.93 -5.42 24.30
CA LYS A 146 2.77 -5.79 23.47
C LYS A 146 2.80 -7.22 22.97
N TYR A 147 3.98 -7.76 22.67
CA TYR A 147 4.10 -9.02 21.94
C TYR A 147 4.82 -10.12 22.70
N PHE A 148 5.62 -9.75 23.71
CA PHE A 148 6.40 -10.66 24.53
C PHE A 148 6.27 -10.31 26.03
N PRO A 149 5.04 -10.27 26.57
CA PRO A 149 4.82 -9.80 27.94
C PRO A 149 5.45 -10.72 29.01
N ALA A 150 5.72 -11.99 28.70
CA ALA A 150 6.42 -12.92 29.58
C ALA A 150 7.89 -12.50 29.80
N GLU A 151 8.49 -11.79 28.82
CA GLU A 151 9.89 -11.35 28.84
C GLU A 151 10.07 -9.97 29.51
N LEU A 152 8.99 -9.35 29.94
CA LEU A 152 9.01 -8.05 30.60
C LEU A 152 9.91 -7.99 31.85
N PRO A 153 10.01 -9.04 32.70
CA PRO A 153 10.93 -9.07 33.84
C PRO A 153 12.41 -8.95 33.49
N PHE A 154 12.79 -9.29 32.26
CA PHE A 154 14.17 -9.19 31.79
C PHE A 154 14.52 -7.81 31.24
N LEU A 155 13.53 -6.97 30.94
CA LEU A 155 13.76 -5.60 30.49
C LEU A 155 14.29 -4.76 31.63
N ALA A 156 15.40 -4.05 31.39
CA ALA A 156 16.00 -3.18 32.39
C ALA A 156 15.02 -2.03 32.70
N ASN A 157 14.70 -1.85 33.98
CA ASN A 157 13.78 -0.82 34.45
C ASN A 157 14.47 0.54 34.62
N VAL A 158 15.13 1.01 33.54
CA VAL A 158 15.94 2.24 33.53
C VAL A 158 15.42 3.21 32.49
N LEU A 159 15.47 4.50 32.78
CA LEU A 159 15.19 5.58 31.83
C LEU A 159 16.06 5.44 30.58
N SER A 160 15.55 5.93 29.45
CA SER A 160 16.39 6.02 28.25
C SER A 160 17.40 7.18 28.38
N PRO A 161 18.51 7.19 27.60
CA PRO A 161 19.46 8.31 27.59
C PRO A 161 18.80 9.67 27.38
N MET A 162 17.78 9.75 26.51
CA MET A 162 16.99 10.96 26.31
C MET A 162 16.32 11.44 27.61
N GLN A 163 15.65 10.53 28.30
CA GLN A 163 14.94 10.86 29.54
C GLN A 163 15.92 11.18 30.68
N ALA A 164 16.98 10.40 30.82
CA ALA A 164 18.00 10.63 31.85
C ALA A 164 18.66 11.99 31.68
N HIS A 165 19.04 12.36 30.44
CA HIS A 165 19.67 13.66 30.18
C HIS A 165 18.67 14.82 30.38
N CYS A 166 17.45 14.72 29.87
CA CYS A 166 16.45 15.79 30.09
C CYS A 166 16.10 15.96 31.57
N LYS A 167 16.12 14.88 32.36
CA LYS A 167 15.92 14.96 33.81
C LYS A 167 17.14 15.62 34.49
N ASP A 168 18.34 15.33 34.05
CA ASP A 168 19.57 15.99 34.55
C ASP A 168 19.57 17.48 34.19
N ILE A 169 19.20 17.86 32.97
CA ILE A 169 19.03 19.29 32.59
C ILE A 169 18.04 19.98 33.53
N LYS A 170 16.85 19.38 33.77
CA LYS A 170 15.84 19.99 34.68
C LYS A 170 16.30 20.04 36.15
N ARG A 171 17.20 19.14 36.58
CA ARG A 171 17.81 19.20 37.89
C ARG A 171 18.76 20.41 38.00
N ARG A 172 19.58 20.65 36.98
CA ARG A 172 20.51 21.80 36.92
C ARG A 172 19.80 23.13 36.65
N TYR A 173 18.71 23.09 35.89
CA TYR A 173 17.87 24.24 35.51
C TYR A 173 16.38 23.94 35.78
N PRO A 174 15.89 24.20 37.01
CA PRO A 174 14.55 23.73 37.44
C PRO A 174 13.38 24.20 36.58
N ASN A 175 13.49 25.35 35.89
CA ASN A 175 12.44 25.91 35.02
C ASN A 175 12.68 25.59 33.53
N ALA A 176 13.74 24.83 33.21
CA ALA A 176 14.06 24.57 31.82
C ALA A 176 13.00 23.70 31.14
N LYS A 177 12.69 24.07 29.89
CA LYS A 177 12.02 23.19 28.93
C LYS A 177 13.07 22.41 28.15
N THR A 178 12.82 21.15 27.93
CA THR A 178 13.77 20.26 27.25
C THR A 178 13.21 19.81 25.90
N VAL A 179 14.03 19.93 24.86
CA VAL A 179 13.70 19.48 23.49
C VAL A 179 14.74 18.44 23.09
N PHE A 180 14.28 17.20 22.83
CA PHE A 180 15.17 16.19 22.27
C PHE A 180 15.20 16.30 20.74
N ILE A 181 16.39 16.22 20.15
CA ILE A 181 16.56 16.21 18.70
C ILE A 181 17.33 14.94 18.29
N GLY A 182 16.73 14.13 17.39
CA GLY A 182 17.35 12.86 17.00
C GLY A 182 16.68 12.15 15.82
N PRO A 183 17.14 10.93 15.45
CA PRO A 183 16.69 10.22 14.24
C PRO A 183 15.41 9.40 14.43
N CYS A 184 14.80 9.39 15.63
CA CYS A 184 13.87 8.37 16.05
C CYS A 184 12.43 8.87 16.21
N VAL A 185 11.47 8.23 15.53
CA VAL A 185 10.04 8.53 15.66
C VAL A 185 9.48 8.10 17.02
N ALA A 186 9.92 6.95 17.54
CA ALA A 186 9.40 6.40 18.79
C ALA A 186 9.71 7.29 20.00
N LYS A 187 10.71 8.17 19.91
CA LYS A 187 11.02 9.13 20.97
C LYS A 187 9.95 10.19 21.18
N LYS A 188 9.14 10.49 20.15
CA LYS A 188 7.96 11.36 20.29
C LYS A 188 6.91 10.72 21.19
N ASP A 189 6.63 9.44 21.02
CA ASP A 189 5.70 8.68 21.86
C ASP A 189 6.25 8.49 23.27
N GLU A 190 7.54 8.21 23.41
CA GLU A 190 8.19 8.07 24.71
C GLU A 190 8.08 9.36 25.55
N ALA A 191 8.24 10.53 24.91
CA ALA A 191 8.09 11.82 25.56
C ALA A 191 6.64 12.07 26.00
N GLN A 192 5.65 11.68 25.18
CA GLN A 192 4.23 11.81 25.51
C GLN A 192 3.79 10.82 26.59
N TYR A 193 4.31 9.57 26.56
CA TYR A 193 3.91 8.52 27.49
C TYR A 193 4.44 8.77 28.91
N TYR A 194 5.65 9.35 29.02
CA TYR A 194 6.28 9.70 30.28
C TYR A 194 6.33 11.22 30.41
N GLU A 195 5.17 11.82 30.68
CA GLU A 195 5.00 13.27 30.76
C GLU A 195 5.92 13.93 31.82
N GLY A 196 6.26 15.19 31.57
CA GLY A 196 7.02 16.02 32.51
C GLY A 196 8.54 15.90 32.40
N ILE A 197 9.10 14.90 31.71
CA ILE A 197 10.53 14.74 31.53
C ILE A 197 11.03 15.46 30.28
N VAL A 198 10.39 15.21 29.12
CA VAL A 198 10.75 15.80 27.82
C VAL A 198 9.58 16.60 27.30
N ASP A 199 9.78 17.87 26.98
CA ASP A 199 8.67 18.76 26.60
C ASP A 199 8.32 18.65 25.11
N ALA A 200 9.31 18.42 24.23
CA ALA A 200 9.08 18.18 22.79
C ALA A 200 10.21 17.33 22.17
N VAL A 201 9.92 16.74 21.00
CA VAL A 201 10.88 15.93 20.26
C VAL A 201 10.87 16.32 18.78
N LEU A 202 12.01 16.71 18.24
CA LEU A 202 12.22 16.95 16.81
C LEU A 202 13.05 15.83 16.19
N THR A 203 12.74 15.50 14.97
CA THR A 203 13.60 14.68 14.12
C THR A 203 14.65 15.55 13.43
N PHE A 204 15.73 14.94 12.93
CA PHE A 204 16.73 15.65 12.15
C PHE A 204 16.16 16.29 10.87
N ASP A 205 15.14 15.69 10.27
CA ASP A 205 14.47 16.23 9.09
C ASP A 205 13.67 17.52 9.41
N GLU A 206 12.93 17.51 10.53
CA GLU A 206 12.25 18.70 11.05
C GLU A 206 13.25 19.83 11.34
N LEU A 207 14.35 19.53 12.02
CA LEU A 207 15.40 20.52 12.30
C LEU A 207 16.06 21.04 11.03
N THR A 208 16.40 20.17 10.07
CA THR A 208 16.99 20.55 8.79
C THR A 208 16.06 21.48 8.00
N SER A 209 14.77 21.15 7.98
CA SER A 209 13.73 21.97 7.34
C SER A 209 13.59 23.33 8.01
N TRP A 210 13.71 23.36 9.34
CA TRP A 210 13.66 24.60 10.09
C TRP A 210 14.89 25.47 9.86
N PHE A 211 16.12 24.93 9.87
CA PHE A 211 17.32 25.67 9.51
C PHE A 211 17.22 26.29 8.13
N LYS A 212 16.76 25.54 7.14
CA LYS A 212 16.53 26.05 5.77
C LYS A 212 15.54 27.20 5.73
N SER A 213 14.41 27.08 6.44
CA SER A 213 13.37 28.13 6.47
C SER A 213 13.81 29.39 7.20
N ALA A 214 14.71 29.26 8.18
CA ALA A 214 15.29 30.37 8.94
C ALA A 214 16.55 30.97 8.26
N GLY A 215 17.00 30.40 7.14
CA GLY A 215 18.22 30.87 6.46
C GLY A 215 19.51 30.65 7.27
N ILE A 216 19.54 29.63 8.14
CA ILE A 216 20.71 29.31 8.97
C ILE A 216 21.54 28.26 8.24
N GLU A 217 22.78 28.61 7.93
CA GLU A 217 23.79 27.70 7.39
C GLU A 217 24.63 27.14 8.51
N LEU A 218 24.86 25.80 8.48
CA LEU A 218 25.70 25.11 9.43
C LEU A 218 27.17 25.28 9.06
N VAL A 219 27.97 25.68 10.03
CA VAL A 219 29.41 25.80 9.85
C VAL A 219 30.04 24.42 10.02
N ARG A 220 30.87 24.01 9.06
CA ARG A 220 31.63 22.76 9.14
C ARG A 220 32.91 23.01 9.94
N GLU A 221 32.81 22.77 11.21
CA GLU A 221 33.91 22.89 12.16
C GLU A 221 33.84 21.71 13.11
N THR A 222 34.92 20.95 13.22
CA THR A 222 35.05 19.82 14.13
C THR A 222 35.47 20.31 15.50
N ASP A 223 34.94 19.70 16.55
CA ASP A 223 35.29 20.03 17.90
C ASP A 223 36.71 19.58 18.22
N SER A 224 37.41 20.39 19.01
CA SER A 224 38.71 20.04 19.62
C SER A 224 38.59 19.44 21.01
N ASP A 225 37.37 19.17 21.46
CA ASP A 225 37.04 18.77 22.83
C ASP A 225 37.45 17.33 23.15
N GLU A 226 37.50 17.01 24.45
CA GLU A 226 37.68 15.63 24.91
C GLU A 226 36.54 14.74 24.44
N HIS A 227 36.87 13.68 23.72
CA HIS A 227 35.92 12.73 23.17
C HIS A 227 35.39 11.81 24.30
N SER A 228 34.09 11.47 24.23
CA SER A 228 33.42 10.58 25.17
C SER A 228 33.03 9.25 24.57
N ARG A 229 33.22 8.14 25.30
CA ARG A 229 32.78 6.80 24.91
C ARG A 229 31.27 6.71 24.68
N ALA A 230 30.49 7.39 25.48
CA ALA A 230 29.01 7.36 25.35
C ALA A 230 28.48 7.89 24.00
N ARG A 231 29.32 8.56 23.22
CA ARG A 231 29.02 8.93 21.83
C ARG A 231 28.86 7.71 20.91
N PHE A 232 29.31 6.50 21.31
CA PHE A 232 29.06 5.24 20.59
C PHE A 232 27.63 4.70 20.69
N PHE A 233 26.81 5.14 21.64
CA PHE A 233 25.47 4.63 21.88
C PHE A 233 24.58 4.51 20.64
N PRO A 234 24.66 5.36 19.62
CA PRO A 234 23.80 5.25 18.43
C PRO A 234 24.20 4.14 17.46
N THR A 235 25.27 3.37 17.74
CA THR A 235 25.75 2.27 16.89
C THR A 235 25.38 0.92 17.48
N THR A 236 25.31 -0.14 16.66
CA THR A 236 25.12 -1.51 17.14
C THR A 236 26.31 -1.93 18.02
N GLY A 237 26.04 -2.45 19.22
CA GLY A 237 27.04 -2.73 20.23
C GLY A 237 27.63 -1.48 20.90
N GLY A 238 27.01 -0.31 20.66
CA GLY A 238 27.51 0.96 21.21
C GLY A 238 27.38 1.05 22.73
N ILE A 239 26.29 0.52 23.29
CA ILE A 239 26.14 0.40 24.75
C ILE A 239 27.25 -0.49 25.32
N LEU A 240 27.44 -1.66 24.73
CA LEU A 240 28.46 -2.63 25.17
C LEU A 240 29.87 -2.06 25.10
N LYS A 241 30.20 -1.26 24.09
CA LYS A 241 31.52 -0.61 23.98
C LYS A 241 31.81 0.39 25.09
N THR A 242 30.75 0.92 25.71
CA THR A 242 30.89 1.90 26.79
C THR A 242 30.92 1.26 28.16
N MET A 243 30.39 0.05 28.33
CA MET A 243 30.31 -0.69 29.59
C MET A 243 31.59 -1.42 29.90
N ALA A 244 31.90 -1.58 31.19
CA ALA A 244 32.80 -2.60 31.65
C ALA A 244 32.18 -3.98 31.41
N GLN A 245 32.91 -4.87 30.74
CA GLN A 245 32.43 -6.22 30.40
C GLN A 245 33.29 -7.26 31.15
N ASP A 246 33.48 -7.04 32.44
CA ASP A 246 34.40 -7.79 33.32
C ASP A 246 33.67 -8.81 34.21
N ASN A 247 32.32 -8.82 34.23
CA ASN A 247 31.57 -9.79 35.00
C ASN A 247 31.50 -11.15 34.27
N PRO A 248 32.16 -12.21 34.73
CA PRO A 248 32.27 -13.49 34.05
C PRO A 248 30.95 -14.28 34.01
N LYS A 249 29.94 -13.88 34.79
CA LYS A 249 28.61 -14.51 34.78
C LYS A 249 27.86 -14.21 33.51
N TYR A 250 28.06 -13.02 32.90
CA TYR A 250 27.26 -12.57 31.78
C TYR A 250 27.99 -12.68 30.44
N THR A 251 27.26 -13.17 29.44
CA THR A 251 27.65 -13.03 28.04
C THR A 251 27.03 -11.73 27.49
N TYR A 252 27.85 -10.89 26.88
CA TYR A 252 27.43 -9.60 26.35
C TYR A 252 27.16 -9.71 24.85
N MET A 253 25.97 -9.36 24.40
CA MET A 253 25.59 -9.43 22.97
C MET A 253 24.77 -8.24 22.54
N ALA A 254 24.92 -7.83 21.27
CA ALA A 254 24.14 -6.78 20.65
C ALA A 254 23.29 -7.36 19.51
N ILE A 255 22.01 -7.01 19.49
CA ILE A 255 21.04 -7.48 18.49
C ILE A 255 20.31 -6.26 17.94
N ASP A 256 20.34 -6.10 16.63
CA ASP A 256 19.64 -5.03 15.93
C ASP A 256 18.64 -5.56 14.88
N GLY A 257 17.65 -4.73 14.55
CA GLY A 257 16.54 -5.09 13.69
C GLY A 257 15.42 -5.84 14.41
N VAL A 258 14.17 -5.41 14.18
CA VAL A 258 13.02 -5.97 14.91
C VAL A 258 12.89 -7.48 14.74
N GLU A 259 13.13 -8.02 13.54
CA GLU A 259 12.99 -9.45 13.27
C GLU A 259 14.02 -10.29 14.06
N ASN A 260 15.26 -9.81 14.13
CA ASN A 260 16.32 -10.45 14.94
C ASN A 260 15.99 -10.38 16.43
N CYS A 261 15.52 -9.22 16.91
CA CYS A 261 15.07 -9.06 18.30
C CYS A 261 13.90 -9.99 18.63
N MET A 262 12.92 -10.15 17.72
CA MET A 262 11.81 -11.09 17.90
C MET A 262 12.29 -12.55 17.96
N ALA A 263 13.29 -12.91 17.15
CA ALA A 263 13.89 -14.25 17.19
C ALA A 263 14.60 -14.50 18.54
N ALA A 264 15.38 -13.54 19.01
CA ALA A 264 16.06 -13.64 20.31
C ALA A 264 15.06 -13.71 21.48
N LEU A 265 13.98 -12.91 21.46
CA LEU A 265 12.93 -12.95 22.48
C LEU A 265 12.21 -14.32 22.51
N LYS A 266 11.99 -14.95 21.35
CA LYS A 266 11.47 -16.33 21.29
C LYS A 266 12.45 -17.36 21.85
N ASP A 267 13.76 -17.18 21.65
CA ASP A 267 14.75 -18.09 22.22
C ASP A 267 14.85 -17.91 23.75
N ILE A 268 14.64 -16.71 24.26
CA ILE A 268 14.49 -16.44 25.70
C ILE A 268 13.24 -17.14 26.23
N GLU A 269 12.07 -16.94 25.60
CA GLU A 269 10.80 -17.56 25.96
C GLU A 269 10.90 -19.10 26.01
N ASN A 270 11.69 -19.69 25.11
CA ASN A 270 11.95 -21.13 25.07
C ASN A 270 13.06 -21.59 26.04
N GLY A 271 13.58 -20.72 26.88
CA GLY A 271 14.61 -21.05 27.86
C GLY A 271 15.96 -21.49 27.28
N LYS A 272 16.33 -20.98 26.09
CA LYS A 272 17.59 -21.33 25.41
C LYS A 272 18.74 -20.38 25.74
N ILE A 273 18.44 -19.22 26.32
CA ILE A 273 19.39 -18.15 26.60
C ILE A 273 19.39 -17.86 28.09
N HIS A 274 20.55 -17.81 28.68
CA HIS A 274 20.78 -17.56 30.11
C HIS A 274 22.03 -16.73 30.33
N ASN A 275 22.13 -16.10 31.51
CA ASN A 275 23.31 -15.37 31.97
C ASN A 275 23.84 -14.38 30.90
N CYS A 276 23.00 -13.45 30.46
CA CYS A 276 23.39 -12.50 29.41
C CYS A 276 22.89 -11.09 29.65
N PHE A 277 23.69 -10.14 29.17
CA PHE A 277 23.27 -8.75 28.93
C PHE A 277 23.07 -8.55 27.42
N ILE A 278 21.89 -8.13 27.02
CA ILE A 278 21.51 -7.99 25.60
C ILE A 278 21.20 -6.53 25.29
N GLU A 279 22.06 -5.92 24.48
CA GLU A 279 21.72 -4.66 23.82
C GLU A 279 20.75 -4.92 22.67
N MET A 280 19.51 -4.39 22.74
CA MET A 280 18.51 -4.55 21.67
C MET A 280 18.12 -3.21 21.06
N SER A 281 18.10 -3.15 19.72
CA SER A 281 17.61 -2.00 18.97
C SER A 281 16.72 -2.41 17.80
N ALA A 282 15.66 -1.63 17.53
CA ALA A 282 14.69 -1.94 16.46
C ALA A 282 15.20 -1.62 15.06
N CYS A 283 16.18 -0.71 14.93
CA CYS A 283 16.73 -0.29 13.65
C CYS A 283 17.99 -1.07 13.33
N SER A 284 18.17 -1.49 12.09
CA SER A 284 19.42 -2.09 11.62
C SER A 284 20.52 -1.01 11.62
N GLY A 285 21.66 -1.31 12.26
CA GLY A 285 22.70 -0.33 12.55
C GLY A 285 22.41 0.53 13.79
N SER A 286 21.41 0.18 14.60
CA SER A 286 20.95 0.94 15.77
C SER A 286 20.43 2.35 15.40
N CYS A 287 20.68 3.41 16.20
CA CYS A 287 20.09 4.73 15.98
C CYS A 287 20.63 5.45 14.73
N ILE A 288 21.85 5.15 14.27
CA ILE A 288 22.36 5.69 12.98
C ILE A 288 21.59 5.13 11.78
N GLY A 289 20.96 3.95 11.91
CA GLY A 289 20.00 3.39 10.96
C GLY A 289 18.54 3.73 11.29
N GLY A 290 18.30 4.77 12.11
CA GLY A 290 16.96 5.21 12.48
C GLY A 290 16.11 5.63 11.27
N PRO A 291 14.76 5.66 11.40
CA PRO A 291 13.88 5.83 10.24
C PRO A 291 14.13 7.12 9.44
N VAL A 292 14.53 8.20 10.10
CA VAL A 292 14.84 9.47 9.41
C VAL A 292 16.16 9.38 8.66
N MET A 293 17.20 8.77 9.28
CA MET A 293 18.49 8.52 8.65
C MET A 293 18.35 7.56 7.46
N GLU A 294 17.68 6.43 7.66
CA GLU A 294 17.44 5.41 6.60
C GLU A 294 16.74 6.01 5.38
N LYS A 295 15.75 6.88 5.58
CA LYS A 295 14.96 7.46 4.50
C LYS A 295 15.70 8.57 3.74
N PHE A 296 16.41 9.44 4.44
CA PHE A 296 16.93 10.68 3.85
C PHE A 296 18.45 10.72 3.71
N HIS A 297 19.18 9.87 4.44
CA HIS A 297 20.64 9.95 4.54
C HIS A 297 21.35 8.59 4.41
N ARG A 298 20.82 7.54 4.02
CA ARG A 298 21.35 6.18 4.06
C ARG A 298 22.84 6.03 3.65
N ALA A 299 23.74 5.99 4.64
CA ALA A 299 25.18 5.78 4.45
C ALA A 299 25.82 4.98 5.63
N PRO A 300 25.36 3.75 5.92
CA PRO A 300 25.60 3.07 7.20
C PRO A 300 27.08 2.90 7.59
N VAL A 301 27.97 2.67 6.62
CA VAL A 301 29.41 2.52 6.88
C VAL A 301 30.04 3.88 7.22
N LYS A 302 29.72 4.92 6.43
CA LYS A 302 30.20 6.28 6.64
C LYS A 302 29.68 6.84 7.95
N ASP A 303 28.41 6.58 8.26
CA ASP A 303 27.75 7.04 9.49
C ASP A 303 28.41 6.41 10.72
N TYR A 304 28.70 5.10 10.66
CA TYR A 304 29.46 4.43 11.70
C TYR A 304 30.85 5.02 11.89
N MET A 305 31.57 5.28 10.80
CA MET A 305 32.92 5.90 10.85
C MET A 305 32.88 7.30 11.45
N ALA A 306 31.89 8.12 11.09
CA ALA A 306 31.70 9.44 11.65
C ALA A 306 31.49 9.39 13.17
N VAL A 307 30.64 8.48 13.66
CA VAL A 307 30.44 8.27 15.10
C VAL A 307 31.73 7.77 15.77
N ALA A 308 32.44 6.80 15.16
CA ALA A 308 33.66 6.24 15.73
C ALA A 308 34.79 7.27 15.81
N GLN A 309 34.85 8.21 14.86
CA GLN A 309 35.84 9.32 14.92
C GLN A 309 35.45 10.40 15.94
N PHE A 310 34.17 10.58 16.18
CA PHE A 310 33.63 11.53 17.15
C PHE A 310 33.66 11.00 18.57
N ALA A 311 33.55 9.68 18.76
CA ALA A 311 33.64 9.03 20.06
C ALA A 311 35.08 8.92 20.52
N GLY A 312 35.29 8.93 21.86
CA GLY A 312 36.58 8.76 22.52
C GLY A 312 36.58 7.57 23.47
N ASP A 313 37.53 7.57 24.37
CA ASP A 313 37.78 6.51 25.34
C ASP A 313 37.46 6.89 26.81
N LYS A 314 37.11 8.14 27.05
CA LYS A 314 36.71 8.66 28.36
C LYS A 314 35.19 8.77 28.48
N ASP A 315 34.67 8.68 29.69
CA ASP A 315 33.28 8.97 30.01
C ASP A 315 33.07 10.47 30.24
N PHE A 316 31.85 10.95 30.07
CA PHE A 316 31.48 12.28 30.54
C PHE A 316 31.55 12.34 32.06
N GLU A 317 32.04 13.46 32.61
CA GLU A 317 31.89 13.76 34.02
C GLU A 317 30.43 14.07 34.33
N VAL A 318 29.75 13.19 35.06
CA VAL A 318 28.34 13.32 35.42
C VAL A 318 28.15 13.12 36.91
N GLU A 319 27.22 13.86 37.47
CA GLU A 319 26.72 13.56 38.80
C GLU A 319 25.68 12.45 38.66
N GLN A 320 26.05 11.23 39.11
CA GLN A 320 25.17 10.07 38.98
C GLN A 320 23.94 10.22 39.89
N PRO A 321 22.72 10.25 39.36
CA PRO A 321 21.51 10.24 40.18
C PRO A 321 21.34 8.91 40.92
N ASP A 322 20.58 8.93 42.01
CA ASP A 322 20.22 7.69 42.68
C ASP A 322 19.44 6.74 41.79
N SER A 323 19.62 5.43 41.92
CA SER A 323 18.97 4.42 41.06
C SER A 323 17.44 4.53 41.05
N TYR A 324 16.82 4.96 42.17
CA TYR A 324 15.37 5.17 42.22
C TYR A 324 14.87 6.30 41.28
N GLU A 325 15.69 7.31 41.06
CA GLU A 325 15.39 8.42 40.16
C GLU A 325 15.46 8.01 38.69
N LEU A 326 16.25 7.00 38.38
CA LEU A 326 16.42 6.46 37.06
C LEU A 326 15.43 5.33 36.74
N GLN A 327 14.60 4.93 37.71
CA GLN A 327 13.63 3.86 37.50
C GLN A 327 12.56 4.22 36.47
N LYS A 328 12.25 3.25 35.63
CA LYS A 328 11.20 3.29 34.62
C LYS A 328 10.31 2.06 34.74
N ASN A 329 9.02 2.28 34.91
CA ASN A 329 8.07 1.19 35.05
C ASN A 329 7.52 0.81 33.68
N PHE A 330 7.56 -0.49 33.39
CA PHE A 330 6.96 -1.07 32.21
C PHE A 330 5.77 -1.94 32.59
N THR A 331 4.66 -1.78 31.89
CA THR A 331 3.43 -2.55 32.10
C THR A 331 3.06 -3.29 30.82
N VAL A 332 2.36 -4.40 30.96
CA VAL A 332 1.80 -5.14 29.82
C VAL A 332 0.79 -4.26 29.10
N ILE A 333 0.90 -4.17 27.79
CA ILE A 333 -0.06 -3.48 26.92
C ILE A 333 -0.90 -4.52 26.19
N GLU A 334 -2.13 -4.74 26.64
CA GLU A 334 -3.04 -5.72 26.07
C GLU A 334 -3.47 -5.36 24.65
N ARG A 335 -3.37 -6.32 23.75
CA ARG A 335 -3.79 -6.20 22.34
C ARG A 335 -5.15 -6.82 22.09
N ARG A 336 -6.06 -6.98 22.93
CA ARG A 336 -7.46 -7.45 22.78
C ARG A 336 -7.77 -8.25 21.49
N LEU A 337 -6.84 -9.10 21.02
CA LEU A 337 -7.00 -9.92 19.84
C LEU A 337 -7.16 -11.38 20.28
N GLN A 338 -8.34 -11.94 20.07
CA GLN A 338 -8.54 -13.38 20.27
C GLN A 338 -8.06 -14.11 19.02
N PRO A 339 -7.23 -15.15 19.16
CA PRO A 339 -6.80 -15.94 18.01
C PRO A 339 -8.00 -16.66 17.39
N PRO A 340 -8.12 -16.67 16.05
CA PRO A 340 -9.17 -17.46 15.39
C PRO A 340 -8.91 -18.96 15.56
N SER A 341 -9.99 -19.74 15.56
CA SER A 341 -9.93 -21.20 15.50
C SER A 341 -9.45 -21.69 14.13
N GLU A 342 -8.94 -22.92 14.05
CA GLU A 342 -8.55 -23.54 12.79
C GLU A 342 -9.71 -23.62 11.78
N ALA A 343 -10.94 -23.82 12.25
CA ALA A 343 -12.13 -23.83 11.41
C ALA A 343 -12.38 -22.45 10.74
N GLU A 344 -12.28 -21.37 11.49
CA GLU A 344 -12.44 -20.00 10.99
C GLU A 344 -11.34 -19.63 9.98
N ILE A 345 -10.09 -20.04 10.25
CA ILE A 345 -8.98 -19.84 9.30
C ILE A 345 -9.26 -20.58 8.00
N THR A 346 -9.69 -21.84 8.07
CA THR A 346 -9.99 -22.68 6.91
C THR A 346 -11.16 -22.12 6.10
N GLU A 347 -12.22 -21.64 6.75
CA GLU A 347 -13.34 -21.00 6.07
C GLU A 347 -12.89 -19.76 5.27
N ILE A 348 -12.07 -18.92 5.88
CA ILE A 348 -11.53 -17.71 5.20
C ILE A 348 -10.63 -18.12 4.03
N LEU A 349 -9.78 -19.14 4.17
CA LEU A 349 -8.97 -19.68 3.09
C LEU A 349 -9.83 -20.14 1.91
N HIS A 350 -10.92 -20.87 2.18
CA HIS A 350 -11.88 -21.31 1.15
C HIS A 350 -12.51 -20.10 0.44
N ARG A 351 -12.92 -19.07 1.17
CA ARG A 351 -13.43 -17.80 0.58
C ARG A 351 -12.39 -17.08 -0.27
N MET A 352 -11.11 -17.30 -0.01
CA MET A 352 -9.98 -16.81 -0.82
C MET A 352 -9.67 -17.73 -2.02
N GLY A 353 -10.47 -18.78 -2.28
CA GLY A 353 -10.22 -19.76 -3.33
C GLY A 353 -9.10 -20.75 -3.00
N LYS A 354 -8.77 -20.93 -1.70
CA LYS A 354 -7.75 -21.86 -1.22
C LYS A 354 -8.41 -23.07 -0.58
N THR A 355 -8.77 -24.05 -1.41
CA THR A 355 -9.52 -25.25 -0.97
C THR A 355 -8.61 -26.43 -0.60
N LYS A 356 -7.37 -26.41 -1.09
CA LYS A 356 -6.35 -27.42 -0.84
C LYS A 356 -5.05 -26.75 -0.40
N PRO A 357 -4.18 -27.42 0.34
CA PRO A 357 -2.86 -26.89 0.72
C PRO A 357 -2.00 -26.44 -0.48
N SER A 358 -2.14 -27.13 -1.64
CA SER A 358 -1.45 -26.74 -2.89
C SER A 358 -1.87 -25.37 -3.43
N ASP A 359 -3.05 -24.85 -3.04
CA ASP A 359 -3.55 -23.56 -3.48
C ASP A 359 -2.96 -22.40 -2.65
N GLU A 360 -2.34 -22.72 -1.51
CA GLU A 360 -1.68 -21.77 -0.63
C GLU A 360 -0.29 -21.41 -1.16
N LEU A 361 -0.22 -20.57 -2.19
CA LEU A 361 1.04 -20.19 -2.88
C LEU A 361 2.04 -19.45 -1.99
N ASN A 362 1.60 -18.87 -0.87
CA ASN A 362 2.44 -18.10 0.06
C ASN A 362 3.31 -17.05 -0.63
N CYS A 363 2.79 -16.42 -1.71
CA CYS A 363 3.55 -15.57 -2.63
C CYS A 363 3.90 -14.17 -2.06
N GLY A 364 3.36 -13.79 -0.91
CA GLY A 364 3.63 -12.50 -0.26
C GLY A 364 3.09 -11.25 -0.96
N SER A 365 2.44 -11.35 -2.13
CA SER A 365 1.96 -10.19 -2.90
C SER A 365 1.03 -9.26 -2.12
N CYS A 366 0.20 -9.83 -1.25
CA CYS A 366 -0.74 -9.10 -0.40
C CYS A 366 -0.09 -8.43 0.84
N GLY A 367 1.22 -8.64 1.06
CA GLY A 367 1.96 -8.11 2.21
C GLY A 367 2.04 -9.04 3.42
N TYR A 368 1.43 -10.23 3.38
CA TYR A 368 1.54 -11.28 4.39
C TYR A 368 2.43 -12.41 3.86
N ASN A 369 3.22 -13.05 4.72
CA ASN A 369 4.19 -14.06 4.30
C ASN A 369 3.50 -15.36 3.89
N THR A 370 2.41 -15.72 4.58
CA THR A 370 1.63 -16.94 4.29
C THR A 370 0.15 -16.60 4.01
N CYS A 371 -0.53 -17.51 3.31
CA CYS A 371 -1.97 -17.41 3.10
C CYS A 371 -2.75 -17.52 4.42
N ARG A 372 -2.24 -18.30 5.38
CA ARG A 372 -2.81 -18.42 6.73
C ARG A 372 -2.68 -17.14 7.53
N GLU A 373 -1.50 -16.49 7.53
CA GLU A 373 -1.33 -15.16 8.16
C GLU A 373 -2.32 -14.14 7.59
N LYS A 374 -2.55 -14.15 6.27
CA LYS A 374 -3.55 -13.30 5.66
C LYS A 374 -4.96 -13.64 6.12
N ALA A 375 -5.32 -14.93 6.23
CA ALA A 375 -6.62 -15.35 6.72
C ALA A 375 -6.86 -14.86 8.16
N ILE A 376 -5.86 -14.97 9.04
CA ILE A 376 -5.88 -14.41 10.39
C ILE A 376 -6.06 -12.88 10.35
N ALA A 377 -5.38 -12.19 9.46
CA ALA A 377 -5.52 -10.75 9.30
C ALA A 377 -6.91 -10.35 8.80
N ILE A 378 -7.53 -11.14 7.92
CA ILE A 378 -8.93 -10.94 7.48
C ILE A 378 -9.90 -11.14 8.65
N TYR A 379 -9.70 -12.18 9.47
CA TYR A 379 -10.51 -12.43 10.67
C TYR A 379 -10.52 -11.21 11.60
N HIS A 380 -9.36 -10.59 11.82
CA HIS A 380 -9.23 -9.38 12.63
C HIS A 380 -9.62 -8.08 11.92
N GLY A 381 -10.15 -8.13 10.70
CA GLY A 381 -10.52 -6.94 9.93
C GLY A 381 -9.34 -6.07 9.50
N LYS A 382 -8.12 -6.63 9.46
CA LYS A 382 -6.89 -5.94 9.04
C LYS A 382 -6.63 -6.04 7.54
N ALA A 383 -7.21 -7.03 6.88
CA ALA A 383 -7.01 -7.29 5.45
C ALA A 383 -8.33 -7.60 4.75
N GLU A 384 -8.36 -7.39 3.44
CA GLU A 384 -9.47 -7.73 2.57
C GLU A 384 -9.08 -8.91 1.64
N ILE A 385 -10.06 -9.73 1.25
CA ILE A 385 -9.86 -10.83 0.30
C ILE A 385 -9.28 -10.30 -1.01
N SER A 386 -9.78 -9.14 -1.47
CA SER A 386 -9.36 -8.43 -2.69
C SER A 386 -7.86 -8.10 -2.76
N MET A 387 -7.13 -8.11 -1.65
CA MET A 387 -5.68 -7.94 -1.65
C MET A 387 -4.93 -9.16 -2.24
N CYS A 388 -5.59 -10.30 -2.43
CA CYS A 388 -4.96 -11.51 -2.99
C CYS A 388 -4.88 -11.44 -4.51
N LEU A 389 -3.69 -11.29 -5.06
CA LEU A 389 -3.51 -11.18 -6.52
C LEU A 389 -3.99 -12.44 -7.27
N PRO A 390 -3.64 -13.68 -6.87
CA PRO A 390 -4.20 -14.87 -7.50
C PRO A 390 -5.73 -14.89 -7.49
N TYR A 391 -6.35 -14.60 -6.34
CA TYR A 391 -7.82 -14.53 -6.23
C TYR A 391 -8.44 -13.49 -7.17
N LEU A 392 -7.83 -12.30 -7.27
CA LEU A 392 -8.31 -11.26 -8.20
C LEU A 392 -8.18 -11.69 -9.65
N LYS A 393 -7.07 -12.36 -10.00
CA LYS A 393 -6.85 -12.90 -11.34
C LYS A 393 -7.91 -13.95 -11.67
N ASP A 394 -8.07 -14.96 -10.81
CA ASP A 394 -9.06 -16.03 -11.00
C ASP A 394 -10.48 -15.47 -11.11
N LYS A 395 -10.82 -14.48 -10.29
CA LYS A 395 -12.12 -13.80 -10.33
C LYS A 395 -12.32 -13.01 -11.63
N ALA A 396 -11.30 -12.30 -12.10
CA ALA A 396 -11.37 -11.53 -13.36
C ALA A 396 -11.49 -12.46 -14.57
N GLU A 397 -10.71 -13.55 -14.62
CA GLU A 397 -10.78 -14.57 -15.65
C GLU A 397 -12.16 -15.25 -15.66
N SER A 398 -12.64 -15.69 -14.50
CA SER A 398 -13.98 -16.29 -14.37
C SER A 398 -15.10 -15.33 -14.78
N PHE A 399 -15.00 -14.04 -14.45
CA PHE A 399 -15.99 -13.03 -14.84
C PHE A 399 -15.96 -12.79 -16.36
N SER A 400 -14.78 -12.64 -16.94
CA SER A 400 -14.58 -12.50 -18.38
C SER A 400 -15.13 -13.72 -19.14
N ASP A 401 -14.75 -14.93 -18.70
CA ASP A 401 -15.25 -16.17 -19.29
C ASP A 401 -16.76 -16.32 -19.20
N ASN A 402 -17.37 -15.93 -18.07
CA ASN A 402 -18.82 -15.97 -17.90
C ASN A 402 -19.55 -15.00 -18.84
N ILE A 403 -19.02 -13.79 -19.04
CA ILE A 403 -19.59 -12.82 -19.99
C ILE A 403 -19.50 -13.38 -21.42
N VAL A 404 -18.31 -13.84 -21.81
CA VAL A 404 -18.06 -14.39 -23.15
C VAL A 404 -18.95 -15.61 -23.43
N ARG A 405 -19.09 -16.52 -22.46
CA ARG A 405 -19.91 -17.74 -22.61
C ARG A 405 -21.41 -17.49 -22.66
N ASN A 406 -21.91 -16.49 -21.92
CA ASN A 406 -23.35 -16.27 -21.75
C ASN A 406 -23.91 -15.14 -22.63
N THR A 407 -23.07 -14.39 -23.37
CA THR A 407 -23.57 -13.42 -24.34
C THR A 407 -24.35 -14.13 -25.44
N PRO A 408 -25.54 -13.60 -25.83
CA PRO A 408 -26.34 -14.15 -26.94
C PRO A 408 -25.68 -13.94 -28.31
N ASN A 409 -24.74 -13.00 -28.40
CA ASN A 409 -24.02 -12.73 -29.64
C ASN A 409 -22.86 -13.72 -29.82
N GLY A 410 -22.62 -14.18 -31.01
CA GLY A 410 -21.44 -14.92 -31.38
C GLY A 410 -20.21 -14.05 -31.20
N LEU A 411 -19.16 -14.59 -30.53
CA LEU A 411 -17.91 -13.89 -30.33
C LEU A 411 -16.75 -14.78 -30.72
N ILE A 412 -15.89 -14.23 -31.59
CA ILE A 412 -14.65 -14.87 -32.05
C ILE A 412 -13.49 -13.89 -31.84
N LEU A 413 -12.42 -14.35 -31.21
CA LEU A 413 -11.17 -13.61 -31.11
C LEU A 413 -10.12 -14.23 -32.02
N LEU A 414 -9.45 -13.39 -32.81
CA LEU A 414 -8.43 -13.79 -33.75
C LEU A 414 -7.12 -13.06 -33.46
N ASN A 415 -6.00 -13.68 -33.76
CA ASN A 415 -4.72 -12.99 -33.82
C ASN A 415 -4.53 -12.29 -35.19
N GLU A 416 -3.42 -11.56 -35.37
CA GLU A 416 -3.09 -10.86 -36.63
C GLU A 416 -2.89 -11.82 -37.84
N LYS A 417 -2.69 -13.10 -37.60
CA LYS A 417 -2.64 -14.13 -38.64
C LYS A 417 -4.01 -14.70 -39.01
N LEU A 418 -5.06 -14.13 -38.40
CA LEU A 418 -6.45 -14.58 -38.52
C LEU A 418 -6.69 -16.01 -37.99
N GLU A 419 -5.86 -16.47 -37.04
CA GLU A 419 -6.06 -17.73 -36.34
C GLU A 419 -6.98 -17.52 -35.13
N VAL A 420 -7.95 -18.43 -34.96
CA VAL A 420 -8.96 -18.36 -33.89
C VAL A 420 -8.31 -18.64 -32.54
N GLN A 421 -8.33 -17.63 -31.65
CA GLN A 421 -7.80 -17.73 -30.29
C GLN A 421 -8.89 -18.11 -29.28
N GLN A 422 -10.11 -17.63 -29.49
CA GLN A 422 -11.25 -17.92 -28.63
C GLN A 422 -12.55 -17.84 -29.41
N ILE A 423 -13.53 -18.68 -29.03
CA ILE A 423 -14.87 -18.72 -29.62
C ILE A 423 -15.88 -19.05 -28.53
N ASN A 424 -17.05 -18.38 -28.53
CA ASN A 424 -18.09 -18.65 -27.56
C ASN A 424 -19.19 -19.57 -28.08
N LYS A 425 -20.09 -20.01 -27.17
CA LYS A 425 -21.19 -20.92 -27.50
C LYS A 425 -22.15 -20.38 -28.57
N ALA A 426 -22.41 -19.06 -28.60
CA ALA A 426 -23.29 -18.45 -29.55
C ALA A 426 -22.70 -18.50 -30.97
N ALA A 427 -21.41 -18.21 -31.12
CA ALA A 427 -20.70 -18.34 -32.40
C ALA A 427 -20.65 -19.79 -32.88
N LEU A 428 -20.43 -20.76 -31.99
CA LEU A 428 -20.51 -22.19 -32.35
C LEU A 428 -21.88 -22.57 -32.89
N LYS A 429 -22.99 -22.03 -32.31
CA LYS A 429 -24.35 -22.27 -32.80
C LYS A 429 -24.60 -21.64 -34.17
N ILE A 430 -24.12 -20.41 -34.38
CA ILE A 430 -24.27 -19.71 -35.67
C ILE A 430 -23.59 -20.51 -36.79
N MET A 431 -22.38 -21.05 -36.51
CA MET A 431 -21.56 -21.77 -37.49
C MET A 431 -21.72 -23.29 -37.46
N ASN A 432 -22.73 -23.83 -36.76
CA ASN A 432 -22.98 -25.27 -36.63
C ASN A 432 -21.78 -26.10 -36.20
N LEU A 433 -20.86 -25.52 -35.38
CA LEU A 433 -19.69 -26.21 -34.81
C LEU A 433 -20.08 -26.95 -33.52
N ARG A 434 -19.46 -28.10 -33.27
CA ARG A 434 -19.74 -28.95 -32.09
C ARG A 434 -18.97 -28.52 -30.87
N SER A 435 -17.71 -28.14 -31.07
CA SER A 435 -16.78 -27.84 -30.00
C SER A 435 -15.83 -26.68 -30.39
N PRO A 436 -15.35 -25.87 -29.44
CA PRO A 436 -14.27 -24.91 -29.69
C PRO A 436 -13.02 -25.56 -30.29
N SER A 437 -12.72 -26.81 -29.92
CA SER A 437 -11.55 -27.56 -30.45
C SER A 437 -11.61 -27.78 -31.96
N ASP A 438 -12.78 -27.63 -32.59
CA ASP A 438 -12.95 -27.83 -34.02
C ASP A 438 -12.30 -26.71 -34.86
N ILE A 439 -12.01 -25.55 -34.23
CA ILE A 439 -11.52 -24.35 -34.91
C ILE A 439 -10.43 -23.59 -34.15
N LEU A 440 -10.22 -23.86 -32.85
CA LEU A 440 -9.18 -23.17 -32.07
C LEU A 440 -7.80 -23.43 -32.66
N GLY A 441 -7.04 -22.35 -32.93
CA GLY A 441 -5.73 -22.38 -33.55
C GLY A 441 -5.73 -22.44 -35.07
N ASP A 442 -6.89 -22.68 -35.70
CA ASP A 442 -7.03 -22.70 -37.14
C ASP A 442 -7.37 -21.30 -37.71
N GLY A 443 -7.15 -21.12 -38.99
CA GLY A 443 -7.50 -19.86 -39.67
C GLY A 443 -9.01 -19.67 -39.79
N VAL A 444 -9.46 -18.43 -39.61
CA VAL A 444 -10.89 -18.03 -39.70
C VAL A 444 -11.52 -18.40 -41.07
N VAL A 445 -10.71 -18.54 -42.12
CA VAL A 445 -11.14 -18.91 -43.48
C VAL A 445 -11.90 -20.25 -43.53
N ARG A 446 -11.74 -21.10 -42.51
CA ARG A 446 -12.50 -22.35 -42.40
C ARG A 446 -13.98 -22.16 -42.10
N VAL A 447 -14.35 -21.02 -41.55
CA VAL A 447 -15.71 -20.77 -41.04
C VAL A 447 -16.32 -19.44 -41.52
N LEU A 448 -15.50 -18.44 -41.87
CA LEU A 448 -15.93 -17.12 -42.34
C LEU A 448 -15.00 -16.62 -43.47
N ASP A 449 -15.55 -15.76 -44.36
CA ASP A 449 -14.74 -15.09 -45.38
C ASP A 449 -13.74 -14.13 -44.71
N PRO A 450 -12.42 -14.29 -44.94
CA PRO A 450 -11.39 -13.48 -44.31
C PRO A 450 -11.30 -12.04 -44.83
N LYS A 451 -12.04 -11.69 -45.88
CA LYS A 451 -11.95 -10.39 -46.58
C LYS A 451 -12.16 -9.19 -45.67
N ASP A 452 -13.19 -9.22 -44.84
CA ASP A 452 -13.55 -8.11 -43.96
C ASP A 452 -12.55 -7.99 -42.81
N PHE A 453 -12.04 -9.10 -42.27
CA PHE A 453 -10.96 -9.13 -41.28
C PHE A 453 -9.66 -8.54 -41.83
N LEU A 454 -9.27 -8.91 -43.05
CA LEU A 454 -8.10 -8.37 -43.74
C LEU A 454 -8.23 -6.85 -43.96
N ASN A 455 -9.43 -6.40 -44.38
CA ASN A 455 -9.67 -4.97 -44.58
C ASN A 455 -9.55 -4.18 -43.28
N VAL A 456 -10.11 -4.68 -42.17
CA VAL A 456 -10.01 -4.05 -40.85
C VAL A 456 -8.57 -4.03 -40.38
N LEU A 457 -7.81 -5.13 -40.55
CA LEU A 457 -6.41 -5.24 -40.17
C LEU A 457 -5.52 -4.27 -40.99
N GLN A 458 -5.73 -4.16 -42.30
CA GLN A 458 -4.93 -3.30 -43.20
C GLN A 458 -5.23 -1.83 -42.99
N THR A 459 -6.52 -1.47 -42.85
CA THR A 459 -6.94 -0.07 -42.74
C THR A 459 -6.88 0.45 -41.31
N GLY A 460 -6.92 -0.41 -40.33
CA GLY A 460 -7.04 -0.10 -38.90
C GLY A 460 -8.39 0.55 -38.56
N ARG A 461 -9.41 0.49 -39.44
CA ARG A 461 -10.75 1.01 -39.24
C ARG A 461 -11.68 -0.14 -38.87
N ASN A 462 -12.35 -0.02 -37.74
CA ASN A 462 -13.34 -1.00 -37.32
C ASN A 462 -14.52 -1.03 -38.26
N MET A 463 -15.11 -2.21 -38.43
CA MET A 463 -16.37 -2.42 -39.17
C MET A 463 -17.49 -2.64 -38.14
N HIS A 464 -18.62 -1.96 -38.34
CA HIS A 464 -19.78 -2.05 -37.44
C HIS A 464 -21.03 -2.43 -38.19
N ASP A 465 -21.85 -3.30 -37.60
CA ASP A 465 -23.22 -3.62 -37.92
C ASP A 465 -23.46 -3.97 -39.41
N LYS A 466 -22.49 -4.66 -40.05
CA LYS A 466 -22.62 -5.12 -41.41
C LYS A 466 -23.50 -6.35 -41.47
N ARG A 467 -24.67 -6.23 -42.13
CA ARG A 467 -25.56 -7.37 -42.34
C ARG A 467 -25.11 -8.19 -43.54
N MET A 468 -25.05 -9.51 -43.34
CA MET A 468 -24.69 -10.46 -44.37
C MET A 468 -25.41 -11.78 -44.17
N TYR A 469 -25.63 -12.48 -45.29
CA TYR A 469 -26.17 -13.83 -45.30
C TYR A 469 -25.03 -14.85 -45.37
N LEU A 470 -24.95 -15.69 -44.40
CA LEU A 470 -23.98 -16.79 -44.32
C LEU A 470 -24.62 -18.04 -44.95
N ALA A 471 -24.42 -18.23 -46.26
CA ALA A 471 -25.08 -19.28 -47.04
C ALA A 471 -24.74 -20.70 -46.54
N GLU A 472 -23.53 -20.92 -45.99
CA GLU A 472 -23.09 -22.21 -45.44
C GLU A 472 -23.87 -22.62 -44.19
N TYR A 473 -24.43 -21.65 -43.48
CA TYR A 473 -25.09 -21.87 -42.19
C TYR A 473 -26.61 -21.54 -42.25
N ASP A 474 -27.10 -21.03 -43.38
CA ASP A 474 -28.47 -20.56 -43.56
C ASP A 474 -28.88 -19.53 -42.49
N LYS A 475 -28.01 -18.53 -42.27
CA LYS A 475 -28.17 -17.52 -41.24
C LYS A 475 -27.91 -16.11 -41.75
N TYR A 476 -28.78 -15.18 -41.37
CA TYR A 476 -28.49 -13.76 -41.46
C TYR A 476 -27.80 -13.31 -40.19
N VAL A 477 -26.62 -12.68 -40.33
CA VAL A 477 -25.88 -12.13 -39.20
C VAL A 477 -25.61 -10.64 -39.40
N GLU A 478 -25.57 -9.93 -38.28
CA GLU A 478 -25.06 -8.57 -38.20
C GLU A 478 -23.67 -8.65 -37.57
N GLU A 479 -22.63 -8.35 -38.37
CA GLU A 479 -21.23 -8.54 -38.00
C GLU A 479 -20.55 -7.20 -37.64
N THR A 480 -19.82 -7.20 -36.54
CA THR A 480 -18.94 -6.10 -36.10
C THR A 480 -17.55 -6.66 -35.89
N ILE A 481 -16.54 -6.06 -36.54
CA ILE A 481 -15.11 -6.45 -36.40
C ILE A 481 -14.35 -5.25 -35.82
N ILE A 482 -13.71 -5.46 -34.70
CA ILE A 482 -12.91 -4.47 -34.00
C ILE A 482 -11.45 -4.96 -33.94
N TYR A 483 -10.51 -4.09 -34.28
CA TYR A 483 -9.08 -4.36 -34.14
C TYR A 483 -8.53 -3.63 -32.92
N ASP A 484 -8.15 -4.42 -31.91
CA ASP A 484 -7.45 -3.93 -30.73
C ASP A 484 -5.93 -3.92 -31.00
N LYS A 485 -5.38 -2.72 -31.20
CA LYS A 485 -3.97 -2.52 -31.53
C LYS A 485 -3.04 -2.78 -30.34
N GLU A 486 -3.51 -2.59 -29.11
CA GLU A 486 -2.72 -2.78 -27.89
C GLU A 486 -2.45 -4.27 -27.66
N TYR A 487 -3.49 -5.09 -27.79
CA TYR A 487 -3.40 -6.54 -27.60
C TYR A 487 -3.17 -7.31 -28.90
N ARG A 488 -3.16 -6.63 -30.06
CA ARG A 488 -3.00 -7.23 -31.41
C ARG A 488 -4.03 -8.33 -31.69
N LEU A 489 -5.27 -8.06 -31.35
CA LEU A 489 -6.39 -8.98 -31.48
C LEU A 489 -7.49 -8.38 -32.35
N LEU A 490 -8.11 -9.22 -33.20
CA LEU A 490 -9.36 -8.89 -33.86
C LEU A 490 -10.50 -9.53 -33.08
N ILE A 491 -11.52 -8.73 -32.78
CA ILE A 491 -12.72 -9.16 -32.08
C ILE A 491 -13.87 -9.13 -33.08
N CYS A 492 -14.42 -10.29 -33.42
CA CYS A 492 -15.59 -10.43 -34.25
C CYS A 492 -16.83 -10.70 -33.37
N ILE A 493 -17.82 -9.86 -33.48
CA ILE A 493 -19.11 -9.98 -32.80
C ILE A 493 -20.18 -10.22 -33.88
N MET A 494 -20.95 -11.29 -33.76
CA MET A 494 -22.00 -11.67 -34.68
C MET A 494 -23.34 -11.77 -33.96
N ARG A 495 -24.34 -11.03 -34.40
CA ARG A 495 -25.70 -11.15 -33.92
C ARG A 495 -26.51 -11.93 -34.96
N ASP A 496 -27.18 -13.02 -34.57
CA ASP A 496 -28.13 -13.75 -35.42
C ASP A 496 -29.40 -12.91 -35.59
N VAL A 497 -29.62 -12.41 -36.76
CA VAL A 497 -30.79 -11.60 -37.15
C VAL A 497 -31.72 -12.32 -38.14
N THR A 498 -31.58 -13.64 -38.26
CA THR A 498 -32.35 -14.46 -39.22
C THR A 498 -33.84 -14.31 -39.04
N GLN A 499 -34.36 -14.32 -37.81
CA GLN A 499 -35.79 -14.12 -37.56
C GLN A 499 -36.28 -12.71 -37.95
N GLU A 500 -35.46 -11.70 -37.68
CA GLU A 500 -35.77 -10.31 -38.00
C GLU A 500 -35.87 -10.12 -39.51
N GLU A 501 -34.90 -10.66 -40.27
CA GLU A 501 -34.92 -10.58 -41.75
C GLU A 501 -36.03 -11.42 -42.34
N THR A 502 -36.33 -12.61 -41.85
CA THR A 502 -37.47 -13.43 -42.32
C THR A 502 -38.80 -12.68 -42.12
N VAL A 503 -39.01 -12.05 -40.97
CA VAL A 503 -40.21 -11.24 -40.73
C VAL A 503 -40.26 -10.01 -41.65
N ARG A 504 -39.14 -9.40 -41.92
CA ARG A 504 -39.02 -8.26 -42.85
C ARG A 504 -39.36 -8.68 -44.27
N GLU A 505 -38.76 -9.77 -44.77
CA GLU A 505 -39.06 -10.31 -46.09
C GLU A 505 -40.56 -10.69 -46.23
N GLN A 506 -41.16 -11.30 -45.20
CA GLN A 506 -42.60 -11.58 -45.20
C GLN A 506 -43.44 -10.31 -45.29
N LYS A 507 -43.09 -9.26 -44.51
CA LYS A 507 -43.79 -7.97 -44.57
C LYS A 507 -43.64 -7.30 -45.94
N GLU A 508 -42.44 -7.32 -46.53
CA GLU A 508 -42.18 -6.76 -47.85
C GLU A 508 -42.96 -7.52 -48.92
N ASN A 509 -43.03 -8.86 -48.87
CA ASN A 509 -43.81 -9.68 -49.76
C ASN A 509 -45.36 -9.41 -49.66
N ILE A 510 -45.85 -9.32 -48.40
CA ILE A 510 -47.25 -8.95 -48.15
C ILE A 510 -47.56 -7.53 -48.70
N SER A 511 -46.65 -6.59 -48.48
CA SER A 511 -46.76 -5.23 -48.97
C SER A 511 -46.83 -5.22 -50.52
N ARG A 512 -45.94 -5.97 -51.19
CA ARG A 512 -45.87 -6.10 -52.63
C ARG A 512 -47.15 -6.72 -53.16
N GLN A 513 -47.63 -7.83 -52.58
CA GLN A 513 -48.89 -8.45 -52.94
C GLN A 513 -50.06 -7.51 -52.70
N THR A 514 -50.05 -6.72 -51.63
CA THR A 514 -51.11 -5.75 -51.34
C THR A 514 -51.13 -4.64 -52.40
N VAL A 515 -49.99 -4.14 -52.83
CA VAL A 515 -49.86 -3.16 -53.89
C VAL A 515 -50.37 -3.74 -55.23
N GLU A 516 -49.95 -4.96 -55.61
CA GLU A 516 -50.42 -5.63 -56.81
C GLU A 516 -51.97 -5.86 -56.82
N ILE A 517 -52.57 -6.21 -55.68
CA ILE A 517 -54.02 -6.36 -55.53
C ILE A 517 -54.67 -5.00 -55.62
N ALA A 518 -54.14 -3.95 -54.99
CA ALA A 518 -54.65 -2.60 -55.06
C ALA A 518 -54.67 -2.09 -56.54
N ASP A 519 -53.57 -2.29 -57.27
CA ASP A 519 -53.48 -1.92 -58.70
C ASP A 519 -54.49 -2.64 -59.52
N LYS A 520 -54.69 -3.96 -59.34
CA LYS A 520 -55.74 -4.73 -60.03
C LYS A 520 -57.13 -4.23 -59.70
N VAL A 521 -57.40 -3.82 -58.46
CA VAL A 521 -58.69 -3.25 -58.05
C VAL A 521 -58.90 -1.88 -58.70
N VAL A 522 -57.87 -1.02 -58.71
CA VAL A 522 -57.91 0.29 -59.36
C VAL A 522 -58.16 0.14 -60.85
N ASP A 523 -57.47 -0.76 -61.58
CA ASP A 523 -57.64 -1.04 -62.97
C ASP A 523 -59.10 -1.53 -63.30
N LYS A 524 -59.58 -2.41 -62.41
CA LYS A 524 -60.97 -2.88 -62.53
C LYS A 524 -62.00 -1.75 -62.34
N GLN A 525 -61.77 -0.92 -61.32
CA GLN A 525 -62.60 0.26 -61.06
C GLN A 525 -62.58 1.25 -62.27
N MET A 526 -61.37 1.50 -62.80
CA MET A 526 -61.21 2.37 -63.99
C MET A 526 -61.96 1.84 -65.24
N ARG A 527 -61.93 0.52 -65.49
CA ARG A 527 -62.69 -0.09 -66.57
C ARG A 527 -64.22 0.10 -66.39
N ILE A 528 -64.71 -0.14 -65.16
CA ILE A 528 -66.12 0.07 -64.83
C ILE A 528 -66.51 1.55 -65.02
N VAL A 529 -65.70 2.49 -64.60
CA VAL A 529 -65.91 3.93 -64.79
C VAL A 529 -65.93 4.28 -66.30
N GLN A 530 -65.00 3.68 -67.06
CA GLN A 530 -64.98 3.86 -68.53
C GLN A 530 -66.25 3.29 -69.23
N GLU A 531 -66.69 2.09 -68.79
CA GLU A 531 -67.97 1.51 -69.31
C GLU A 531 -69.18 2.38 -68.96
N ILE A 532 -69.27 2.86 -67.72
CA ILE A 532 -70.36 3.78 -67.30
C ILE A 532 -70.28 5.09 -68.08
N ALA A 533 -69.09 5.65 -68.28
CA ALA A 533 -68.93 6.87 -69.07
C ALA A 533 -69.35 6.66 -70.57
N SER A 534 -69.00 5.49 -71.14
CA SER A 534 -69.40 5.12 -72.48
C SER A 534 -70.95 4.99 -72.60
N LEU A 535 -71.56 4.27 -71.64
CA LEU A 535 -73.06 4.11 -71.62
C LEU A 535 -73.76 5.44 -71.38
N LEU A 536 -73.23 6.31 -70.51
CA LEU A 536 -73.79 7.66 -70.33
C LEU A 536 -73.59 8.54 -71.56
N GLY A 537 -72.49 8.38 -72.29
CA GLY A 537 -72.20 9.04 -73.54
C GLY A 537 -73.17 8.60 -74.64
N GLU A 538 -73.44 7.28 -74.75
CA GLU A 538 -74.43 6.72 -75.67
C GLU A 538 -75.88 7.21 -75.37
N THR A 539 -76.26 7.12 -74.07
CA THR A 539 -77.62 7.60 -73.67
C THR A 539 -77.76 9.11 -73.85
N ALA A 540 -76.71 9.90 -73.61
CA ALA A 540 -76.74 11.34 -73.91
C ALA A 540 -76.83 11.65 -75.42
N ALA A 541 -76.13 10.84 -76.23
CA ALA A 541 -76.21 10.94 -77.69
C ALA A 541 -77.63 10.55 -78.24
N GLU A 542 -78.20 9.44 -77.74
CA GLU A 542 -79.54 9.01 -78.07
C GLU A 542 -80.58 10.04 -77.61
N THR A 543 -80.45 10.59 -76.42
CA THR A 543 -81.34 11.65 -75.92
C THR A 543 -81.23 12.92 -76.76
N LYS A 544 -80.01 13.27 -77.18
CA LYS A 544 -79.77 14.41 -78.07
C LYS A 544 -80.37 14.20 -79.47
N ILE A 545 -80.30 12.98 -80.02
CA ILE A 545 -80.93 12.61 -81.29
C ILE A 545 -82.44 12.63 -81.15
N ALA A 546 -83.01 12.10 -80.06
CA ALA A 546 -84.44 12.12 -79.80
C ALA A 546 -84.98 13.57 -79.65
N LEU A 547 -84.22 14.43 -78.92
CA LEU A 547 -84.56 15.85 -78.80
C LEU A 547 -84.44 16.63 -80.12
N SER A 548 -83.48 16.30 -81.00
CA SER A 548 -83.38 16.88 -82.32
C SER A 548 -84.57 16.49 -83.20
N LYS A 549 -85.00 15.22 -83.13
CA LYS A 549 -86.21 14.77 -83.89
C LYS A 549 -87.49 15.42 -83.40
N LEU A 550 -87.57 15.74 -82.08
CA LEU A 550 -88.72 16.49 -81.53
C LEU A 550 -88.71 17.98 -81.88
N LYS A 551 -87.57 18.56 -82.29
CA LYS A 551 -87.45 19.94 -82.75
C LYS A 551 -87.75 20.12 -84.24
N GLU A 552 -87.78 19.01 -85.04
CA GLU A 552 -88.07 19.02 -86.47
C GLU A 552 -89.52 18.57 -86.80
N SER A 553 -90.31 18.20 -85.80
CA SER A 553 -91.77 17.95 -85.93
C SER A 553 -92.53 19.17 -85.38
#